data_f03ed589fb95bd31be2df8fc82937bf2
#
_entry.id   f03ed589fb95bd31be2df8fc82937bf2
#
_cell.length_a   1.000
_cell.length_b   1.000
_cell.length_c   1.000
_cell.angle_alpha   90.00
_cell.angle_beta   90.00
_cell.angle_gamma   90.00
#
_symmetry.space_group_name_H-M   'P 1'
#
loop_
_entity.id
_entity.type
_entity.pdbx_description
1 polymer ?
#
loop_
_entity_poly.entity_id
_entity_poly.type
_entity_poly.pdbx_seq_one_letter_code
_entity_poly.pdbx_strand_id
1 'polypeptide(L)'
;MIEKHIVLEDIDPVVFYGIGNQHLQMLRALYPKLRIVARDNVIRILGDEEQMASFEEASEKLRQHIVRFNTLREEDILDIVKGHRTKDEVADAVVVYSMSGRAIKARSENQQKLIDAYAENDMVFAVGPAGTGKTYLSIALAVKALKEKTAKKIILSRPAVEAGEKLGFLPGDMKDKIDPYLQPLYDALEDMLPQVKLQDMMEKHVIQIAPLAFMRGRTLSDAVVILDEAQNTTPQQIRMFLTRMGWNTKMIITGDMTQIDLPKSQKSGLVEALHILNGVEGIGIVELDRKDIVRHKLVTRIVNAYDKFDKEQHKDESINKD
;
A
#
# COMPACT_ATOMS: atom_id res chain seq x y z
N MET A 1 9.24 37.28 -24.88
CA MET A 1 7.97 36.70 -24.46
C MET A 1 7.67 35.58 -25.44
N ILE A 2 7.53 34.39 -24.95
CA ILE A 2 7.18 33.23 -25.76
C ILE A 2 5.65 33.14 -25.79
N GLU A 3 5.06 32.80 -26.94
CA GLU A 3 3.63 32.54 -27.08
C GLU A 3 3.42 31.08 -27.40
N LYS A 4 2.47 30.43 -26.71
CA LYS A 4 2.04 29.06 -26.97
C LYS A 4 0.54 28.97 -27.17
N HIS A 5 0.13 27.96 -27.95
CA HIS A 5 -1.27 27.69 -28.26
C HIS A 5 -1.63 26.28 -27.76
N ILE A 6 -2.67 26.17 -26.96
CA ILE A 6 -3.24 24.93 -26.50
C ILE A 6 -4.57 24.72 -27.21
N VAL A 7 -4.73 23.64 -27.92
CA VAL A 7 -5.97 23.29 -28.61
C VAL A 7 -6.76 22.31 -27.76
N LEU A 8 -8.00 22.64 -27.45
CA LEU A 8 -8.92 21.77 -26.74
C LEU A 8 -9.55 20.78 -27.73
N GLU A 9 -8.91 19.63 -27.89
CA GLU A 9 -9.41 18.51 -28.71
C GLU A 9 -10.25 17.56 -27.87
N ASP A 10 -11.24 16.91 -28.47
CA ASP A 10 -12.09 15.88 -27.86
C ASP A 10 -12.94 16.30 -26.67
N ILE A 11 -13.07 17.61 -26.39
CA ILE A 11 -13.93 18.14 -25.32
C ILE A 11 -14.72 19.35 -25.80
N ASP A 12 -15.87 19.60 -25.17
CA ASP A 12 -16.62 20.83 -25.37
C ASP A 12 -15.93 22.00 -24.68
N PRO A 13 -15.44 23.04 -25.41
CA PRO A 13 -14.82 24.18 -24.83
C PRO A 13 -15.67 24.91 -23.79
N VAL A 14 -17.00 24.86 -23.90
CA VAL A 14 -17.93 25.45 -22.93
C VAL A 14 -17.80 24.81 -21.57
N VAL A 15 -17.57 23.49 -21.50
CA VAL A 15 -17.34 22.77 -20.23
C VAL A 15 -16.00 23.20 -19.61
N PHE A 16 -14.97 23.36 -20.44
CA PHE A 16 -13.64 23.80 -19.97
C PHE A 16 -13.67 25.24 -19.46
N TYR A 17 -14.29 26.16 -20.20
CA TYR A 17 -14.33 27.58 -19.83
C TYR A 17 -15.33 27.89 -18.72
N GLY A 18 -16.33 27.01 -18.54
CA GLY A 18 -17.46 27.21 -17.62
C GLY A 18 -18.49 28.21 -18.12
N ILE A 19 -19.66 28.20 -17.51
CA ILE A 19 -20.74 29.11 -17.82
C ILE A 19 -20.27 30.54 -17.57
N GLY A 20 -20.40 31.42 -18.61
CA GLY A 20 -19.90 32.80 -18.49
C GLY A 20 -18.37 32.93 -18.33
N ASN A 21 -17.61 31.91 -18.73
CA ASN A 21 -16.14 31.87 -18.61
C ASN A 21 -15.62 31.86 -17.14
N GLN A 22 -16.40 31.39 -16.19
CA GLN A 22 -16.03 31.39 -14.77
C GLN A 22 -14.75 30.57 -14.51
N HIS A 23 -14.61 29.42 -15.15
CA HIS A 23 -13.41 28.58 -15.01
C HIS A 23 -12.19 29.25 -15.62
N LEU A 24 -12.36 29.90 -16.76
CA LEU A 24 -11.28 30.67 -17.41
C LEU A 24 -10.82 31.84 -16.55
N GLN A 25 -11.75 32.54 -15.88
CA GLN A 25 -11.42 33.64 -14.94
C GLN A 25 -10.65 33.08 -13.74
N MET A 26 -11.05 31.94 -13.23
CA MET A 26 -10.36 31.24 -12.11
C MET A 26 -8.93 30.82 -12.51
N LEU A 27 -8.75 30.25 -13.71
CA LEU A 27 -7.44 29.92 -14.23
C LEU A 27 -6.54 31.16 -14.38
N ARG A 28 -7.08 32.30 -14.84
CA ARG A 28 -6.34 33.56 -14.87
C ARG A 28 -5.92 34.05 -13.48
N ALA A 29 -6.76 33.87 -12.49
CA ALA A 29 -6.44 34.21 -11.09
C ALA A 29 -5.36 33.29 -10.48
N LEU A 30 -5.35 32.01 -10.85
CA LEU A 30 -4.35 31.04 -10.40
C LEU A 30 -2.99 31.22 -11.09
N TYR A 31 -2.96 31.75 -12.31
CA TYR A 31 -1.74 32.04 -13.08
C TYR A 31 -1.57 33.54 -13.40
N PRO A 32 -1.38 34.39 -12.38
CA PRO A 32 -1.39 35.86 -12.57
C PRO A 32 -0.23 36.41 -13.43
N LYS A 33 0.82 35.62 -13.62
CA LYS A 33 1.98 35.96 -14.47
C LYS A 33 1.79 35.57 -15.93
N LEU A 34 0.70 34.83 -16.25
CA LEU A 34 0.35 34.49 -17.63
C LEU A 34 -0.77 35.35 -18.15
N ARG A 35 -0.60 35.83 -19.40
CA ARG A 35 -1.69 36.38 -20.16
C ARG A 35 -2.41 35.25 -20.90
N ILE A 36 -3.61 34.88 -20.43
CA ILE A 36 -4.41 33.79 -20.98
C ILE A 36 -5.56 34.38 -21.80
N VAL A 37 -5.62 34.05 -23.09
CA VAL A 37 -6.69 34.47 -24.01
C VAL A 37 -7.26 33.22 -24.65
N ALA A 38 -8.57 32.98 -24.46
CA ALA A 38 -9.27 31.89 -25.07
C ALA A 38 -10.19 32.35 -26.18
N ARG A 39 -10.19 31.65 -27.30
CA ARG A 39 -11.11 31.89 -28.42
C ARG A 39 -11.45 30.53 -29.06
N ASP A 40 -12.74 30.26 -29.19
CA ASP A 40 -13.25 28.98 -29.67
C ASP A 40 -12.66 27.81 -28.90
N ASN A 41 -11.93 26.91 -29.53
CA ASN A 41 -11.25 25.76 -28.88
C ASN A 41 -9.74 26.02 -28.66
N VAL A 42 -9.25 27.25 -28.82
CA VAL A 42 -7.82 27.56 -28.69
C VAL A 42 -7.58 28.50 -27.52
N ILE A 43 -6.65 28.12 -26.66
CA ILE A 43 -6.16 28.94 -25.56
C ILE A 43 -4.75 29.44 -25.95
N ARG A 44 -4.57 30.76 -26.01
CA ARG A 44 -3.25 31.38 -26.16
C ARG A 44 -2.72 31.78 -24.81
N ILE A 45 -1.48 31.42 -24.54
CA ILE A 45 -0.77 31.81 -23.33
C ILE A 45 0.51 32.54 -23.67
N LEU A 46 0.75 33.65 -22.97
CA LEU A 46 1.99 34.42 -23.05
C LEU A 46 2.52 34.63 -21.64
N GLY A 47 3.82 34.40 -21.45
CA GLY A 47 4.45 34.65 -20.17
C GLY A 47 5.83 34.03 -20.04
N ASP A 48 6.14 33.63 -18.85
CA ASP A 48 7.35 32.94 -18.46
C ASP A 48 7.26 31.44 -18.78
N GLU A 49 8.37 30.86 -19.23
CA GLU A 49 8.42 29.46 -19.73
C GLU A 49 8.00 28.42 -18.66
N GLU A 50 8.44 28.60 -17.42
CA GLU A 50 8.10 27.75 -16.31
C GLU A 50 6.59 27.77 -16.01
N GLN A 51 6.00 28.96 -15.98
CA GLN A 51 4.56 29.14 -15.75
C GLN A 51 3.72 28.59 -16.92
N MET A 52 4.21 28.73 -18.15
CA MET A 52 3.55 28.15 -19.31
C MET A 52 3.57 26.65 -19.30
N ALA A 53 4.70 26.02 -18.94
CA ALA A 53 4.80 24.56 -18.80
C ALA A 53 3.84 24.03 -17.72
N SER A 54 3.78 24.71 -16.56
CA SER A 54 2.85 24.37 -15.49
C SER A 54 1.37 24.51 -15.93
N PHE A 55 1.04 25.54 -16.69
CA PHE A 55 -0.31 25.74 -17.22
C PHE A 55 -0.68 24.70 -18.28
N GLU A 56 0.27 24.29 -19.14
CA GLU A 56 0.07 23.22 -20.13
C GLU A 56 -0.24 21.89 -19.44
N GLU A 57 0.55 21.54 -18.45
CA GLU A 57 0.32 20.30 -17.66
C GLU A 57 -1.05 20.32 -16.95
N ALA A 58 -1.39 21.43 -16.31
CA ALA A 58 -2.70 21.59 -15.68
C ALA A 58 -3.85 21.53 -16.70
N SER A 59 -3.69 22.17 -17.86
CA SER A 59 -4.71 22.15 -18.92
C SER A 59 -4.95 20.76 -19.47
N GLU A 60 -3.88 19.96 -19.64
CA GLU A 60 -4.00 18.57 -20.08
C GLU A 60 -4.72 17.71 -19.04
N LYS A 61 -4.41 17.86 -17.75
CA LYS A 61 -5.11 17.16 -16.67
C LYS A 61 -6.60 17.56 -16.61
N LEU A 62 -6.91 18.82 -16.79
CA LEU A 62 -8.30 19.31 -16.85
C LEU A 62 -9.06 18.73 -18.06
N ARG A 63 -8.40 18.65 -19.22
CA ARG A 63 -8.96 18.03 -20.43
C ARG A 63 -9.27 16.56 -20.18
N GLN A 64 -8.34 15.79 -19.63
CA GLN A 64 -8.52 14.37 -19.27
C GLN A 64 -9.68 14.19 -18.28
N HIS A 65 -9.80 15.07 -17.29
CA HIS A 65 -10.92 15.08 -16.36
C HIS A 65 -12.27 15.24 -17.07
N ILE A 66 -12.36 16.21 -18.02
CA ILE A 66 -13.58 16.45 -18.79
C ILE A 66 -13.93 15.27 -19.71
N VAL A 67 -12.93 14.69 -20.40
CA VAL A 67 -13.13 13.49 -21.24
C VAL A 67 -13.76 12.35 -20.43
N ARG A 68 -13.32 12.18 -19.19
CA ARG A 68 -13.78 11.05 -18.32
C ARG A 68 -15.14 11.30 -17.67
N PHE A 69 -15.41 12.53 -17.21
CA PHE A 69 -16.61 12.84 -16.40
C PHE A 69 -17.64 13.72 -17.11
N ASN A 70 -17.29 14.27 -18.25
CA ASN A 70 -18.11 15.23 -19.01
C ASN A 70 -18.56 16.45 -18.17
N THR A 71 -17.80 16.78 -17.12
CA THR A 71 -18.05 17.92 -16.21
C THR A 71 -16.76 18.43 -15.63
N LEU A 72 -16.75 19.71 -15.21
CA LEU A 72 -15.65 20.35 -14.51
C LEU A 72 -16.23 21.29 -13.47
N ARG A 73 -15.78 21.19 -12.22
CA ARG A 73 -16.18 22.07 -11.11
C ARG A 73 -15.03 22.95 -10.68
N GLU A 74 -15.31 24.05 -10.01
CA GLU A 74 -14.29 24.95 -9.47
C GLU A 74 -13.33 24.24 -8.48
N GLU A 75 -13.86 23.31 -7.67
CA GLU A 75 -13.05 22.47 -6.75
C GLU A 75 -12.05 21.60 -7.52
N ASP A 76 -12.47 21.00 -8.64
CA ASP A 76 -11.63 20.15 -9.48
C ASP A 76 -10.47 20.95 -10.09
N ILE A 77 -10.73 22.22 -10.50
CA ILE A 77 -9.70 23.14 -11.02
C ILE A 77 -8.68 23.49 -9.94
N LEU A 78 -9.13 23.80 -8.72
CA LEU A 78 -8.24 24.11 -7.59
C LEU A 78 -7.34 22.94 -7.24
N ASP A 79 -7.91 21.76 -7.17
CA ASP A 79 -7.18 20.53 -6.82
C ASP A 79 -6.13 20.20 -7.88
N ILE A 80 -6.47 20.30 -9.17
CA ILE A 80 -5.54 20.04 -10.28
C ILE A 80 -4.40 21.06 -10.32
N VAL A 81 -4.72 22.36 -10.24
CA VAL A 81 -3.71 23.43 -10.36
C VAL A 81 -2.80 23.52 -9.15
N LYS A 82 -3.31 23.26 -7.93
CA LYS A 82 -2.53 23.25 -6.69
C LYS A 82 -1.74 21.96 -6.47
N GLY A 83 -1.85 20.99 -7.40
CA GLY A 83 -1.20 19.70 -7.25
C GLY A 83 -1.81 18.84 -6.13
N HIS A 84 -3.02 19.21 -5.65
CA HIS A 84 -3.79 18.29 -4.84
C HIS A 84 -4.27 17.14 -5.72
N ARG A 85 -4.19 15.90 -5.22
CA ARG A 85 -4.67 14.73 -5.97
C ARG A 85 -6.10 14.96 -6.41
N THR A 86 -6.37 14.86 -7.71
CA THR A 86 -7.72 14.93 -8.24
C THR A 86 -8.59 13.81 -7.70
N LYS A 87 -9.92 13.96 -7.73
CA LYS A 87 -10.84 12.86 -7.38
C LYS A 87 -10.54 11.59 -8.17
N ASP A 88 -9.91 11.71 -9.33
CA ASP A 88 -9.47 10.62 -10.19
C ASP A 88 -8.21 9.95 -9.67
N GLU A 89 -7.18 10.73 -9.34
CA GLU A 89 -5.98 10.22 -8.68
C GLU A 89 -6.32 9.65 -7.29
N VAL A 90 -7.37 10.16 -6.64
CA VAL A 90 -7.90 9.57 -5.39
C VAL A 90 -8.70 8.30 -5.67
N ALA A 91 -9.44 8.22 -6.78
CA ALA A 91 -10.15 6.99 -7.17
C ALA A 91 -9.17 5.92 -7.68
N ASP A 92 -8.14 6.31 -8.45
CA ASP A 92 -7.05 5.42 -8.87
C ASP A 92 -6.14 5.03 -7.70
N ALA A 93 -6.03 5.88 -6.67
CA ALA A 93 -5.30 5.57 -5.45
C ALA A 93 -6.06 4.63 -4.47
N VAL A 94 -7.36 4.37 -4.71
CA VAL A 94 -8.13 3.43 -3.89
C VAL A 94 -7.73 2.01 -4.25
N VAL A 95 -7.16 1.29 -3.29
CA VAL A 95 -6.85 -0.13 -3.46
C VAL A 95 -8.13 -0.96 -3.46
N VAL A 96 -8.97 -0.78 -2.43
CA VAL A 96 -10.25 -1.46 -2.27
C VAL A 96 -11.13 -0.67 -1.30
N TYR A 97 -12.44 -0.93 -1.28
CA TYR A 97 -13.34 -0.39 -0.25
C TYR A 97 -13.56 -1.41 0.85
N SER A 98 -13.57 -0.94 2.10
CA SER A 98 -13.97 -1.75 3.25
C SER A 98 -15.49 -2.03 3.23
N MET A 99 -15.95 -2.94 4.08
CA MET A 99 -17.37 -3.25 4.24
C MET A 99 -18.19 -2.06 4.74
N SER A 100 -17.57 -1.12 5.44
CA SER A 100 -18.19 0.15 5.86
C SER A 100 -18.22 1.22 4.76
N GLY A 101 -17.77 0.91 3.54
CA GLY A 101 -17.69 1.86 2.42
C GLY A 101 -16.49 2.80 2.48
N ARG A 102 -15.59 2.64 3.46
CA ARG A 102 -14.38 3.45 3.59
C ARG A 102 -13.35 3.03 2.53
N ALA A 103 -12.81 4.01 1.81
CA ALA A 103 -11.73 3.77 0.86
C ALA A 103 -10.43 3.36 1.58
N ILE A 104 -9.86 2.23 1.18
CA ILE A 104 -8.54 1.76 1.60
C ILE A 104 -7.55 2.23 0.55
N LYS A 105 -6.64 3.11 0.96
CA LYS A 105 -5.62 3.73 0.11
C LYS A 105 -4.35 3.97 0.90
N ALA A 106 -3.26 4.27 0.22
CA ALA A 106 -2.04 4.73 0.89
C ALA A 106 -2.33 5.98 1.74
N ARG A 107 -1.82 6.01 2.96
CA ARG A 107 -1.92 7.12 3.91
C ARG A 107 -0.58 7.83 4.09
N SER A 108 0.48 7.28 3.52
CA SER A 108 1.84 7.81 3.55
C SER A 108 2.55 7.51 2.24
N GLU A 109 3.67 8.22 2.00
CA GLU A 109 4.50 7.99 0.83
C GLU A 109 5.09 6.57 0.78
N ASN A 110 5.48 6.00 1.92
CA ASN A 110 6.03 4.64 1.95
C ASN A 110 4.95 3.59 1.69
N GLN A 111 3.71 3.81 2.14
CA GLN A 111 2.58 2.96 1.75
C GLN A 111 2.28 3.06 0.25
N GLN A 112 2.44 4.26 -0.36
CA GLN A 112 2.32 4.40 -1.81
C GLN A 112 3.43 3.64 -2.54
N LYS A 113 4.69 3.75 -2.08
CA LYS A 113 5.81 2.96 -2.63
C LYS A 113 5.55 1.45 -2.55
N LEU A 114 4.85 0.97 -1.51
CA LEU A 114 4.46 -0.44 -1.43
C LEU A 114 3.47 -0.83 -2.53
N ILE A 115 2.49 0.03 -2.82
CA ILE A 115 1.52 -0.19 -3.90
C ILE A 115 2.24 -0.20 -5.25
N ASP A 116 3.13 0.77 -5.49
CA ASP A 116 3.87 0.91 -6.74
C ASP A 116 4.83 -0.28 -6.94
N ALA A 117 5.58 -0.66 -5.90
CA ALA A 117 6.46 -1.82 -5.93
C ALA A 117 5.70 -3.13 -6.21
N TYR A 118 4.49 -3.29 -5.65
CA TYR A 118 3.65 -4.44 -5.96
C TYR A 118 3.19 -4.46 -7.42
N ALA A 119 2.94 -3.32 -8.03
CA ALA A 119 2.58 -3.26 -9.45
C ALA A 119 3.75 -3.68 -10.35
N GLU A 120 4.96 -3.22 -10.03
CA GLU A 120 6.16 -3.37 -10.85
C GLU A 120 6.91 -4.70 -10.67
N ASN A 121 6.78 -5.36 -9.50
CA ASN A 121 7.56 -6.53 -9.16
C ASN A 121 6.69 -7.77 -8.95
N ASP A 122 7.28 -8.95 -9.13
CA ASP A 122 6.63 -10.23 -8.81
C ASP A 122 6.70 -10.56 -7.32
N MET A 123 7.72 -10.05 -6.64
CA MET A 123 7.91 -10.24 -5.19
C MET A 123 8.22 -8.91 -4.52
N VAL A 124 7.55 -8.64 -3.39
CA VAL A 124 7.77 -7.41 -2.62
C VAL A 124 7.98 -7.74 -1.14
N PHE A 125 9.03 -7.18 -0.58
CA PHE A 125 9.27 -7.16 0.85
C PHE A 125 8.79 -5.82 1.41
N ALA A 126 7.85 -5.86 2.35
CA ALA A 126 7.35 -4.69 3.07
C ALA A 126 7.78 -4.81 4.54
N VAL A 127 8.83 -4.08 4.90
CA VAL A 127 9.43 -4.17 6.23
C VAL A 127 9.29 -2.87 7.01
N GLY A 128 9.16 -2.96 8.33
CA GLY A 128 9.06 -1.77 9.18
C GLY A 128 8.29 -2.04 10.48
N PRO A 129 8.16 -1.03 11.34
CA PRO A 129 7.55 -1.18 12.66
C PRO A 129 6.09 -1.64 12.62
N ALA A 130 5.63 -2.25 13.71
CA ALA A 130 4.21 -2.59 13.88
C ALA A 130 3.31 -1.36 13.82
N GLY A 131 2.11 -1.52 13.21
CA GLY A 131 1.14 -0.44 13.06
C GLY A 131 1.34 0.47 11.85
N THR A 132 2.30 0.19 10.95
CA THR A 132 2.50 0.90 9.67
C THR A 132 1.56 0.41 8.56
N GLY A 133 0.71 -0.58 8.84
CA GLY A 133 -0.31 -1.07 7.90
C GLY A 133 0.20 -2.07 6.85
N LYS A 134 1.40 -2.63 7.00
CA LYS A 134 2.00 -3.61 6.07
C LYS A 134 1.05 -4.74 5.70
N THR A 135 0.64 -5.51 6.69
CA THR A 135 -0.24 -6.68 6.54
C THR A 135 -1.59 -6.28 5.96
N TYR A 136 -2.21 -5.23 6.50
CA TYR A 136 -3.52 -4.75 6.06
C TYR A 136 -3.51 -4.29 4.59
N LEU A 137 -2.50 -3.50 4.20
CA LEU A 137 -2.38 -3.02 2.82
C LEU A 137 -2.04 -4.16 1.85
N SER A 138 -1.20 -5.12 2.27
CA SER A 138 -0.89 -6.31 1.49
C SER A 138 -2.14 -7.15 1.21
N ILE A 139 -3.00 -7.34 2.21
CA ILE A 139 -4.28 -8.04 2.05
C ILE A 139 -5.23 -7.24 1.14
N ALA A 140 -5.25 -5.91 1.26
CA ALA A 140 -6.03 -5.06 0.38
C ALA A 140 -5.61 -5.21 -1.09
N LEU A 141 -4.31 -5.25 -1.37
CA LEU A 141 -3.77 -5.50 -2.72
C LEU A 141 -4.16 -6.88 -3.25
N ALA A 142 -4.11 -7.91 -2.40
CA ALA A 142 -4.54 -9.26 -2.78
C ALA A 142 -6.05 -9.32 -3.08
N VAL A 143 -6.88 -8.68 -2.25
CA VAL A 143 -8.34 -8.60 -2.48
C VAL A 143 -8.65 -7.81 -3.76
N LYS A 144 -7.90 -6.73 -4.05
CA LYS A 144 -7.99 -6.00 -5.32
C LYS A 144 -7.70 -6.93 -6.50
N ALA A 145 -6.57 -7.62 -6.48
CA ALA A 145 -6.17 -8.55 -7.54
C ALA A 145 -7.22 -9.65 -7.78
N LEU A 146 -7.84 -10.17 -6.72
CA LEU A 146 -8.91 -11.15 -6.83
C LEU A 146 -10.20 -10.56 -7.45
N LYS A 147 -10.58 -9.33 -7.06
CA LYS A 147 -11.74 -8.62 -7.62
C LYS A 147 -11.54 -8.27 -9.10
N GLU A 148 -10.33 -7.87 -9.48
CA GLU A 148 -9.93 -7.54 -10.86
C GLU A 148 -9.62 -8.78 -11.71
N LYS A 149 -9.68 -9.99 -11.11
CA LYS A 149 -9.38 -11.27 -11.76
C LYS A 149 -7.95 -11.38 -12.31
N THR A 150 -7.03 -10.58 -11.81
CA THR A 150 -5.59 -10.69 -12.10
C THR A 150 -4.94 -11.83 -11.30
N ALA A 151 -5.56 -12.27 -10.21
CA ALA A 151 -5.25 -13.48 -9.49
C ALA A 151 -6.50 -14.35 -9.28
N LYS A 152 -6.33 -15.66 -9.23
CA LYS A 152 -7.42 -16.62 -9.00
C LYS A 152 -7.54 -17.01 -7.52
N LYS A 153 -6.46 -16.81 -6.75
CA LYS A 153 -6.38 -17.24 -5.35
C LYS A 153 -5.65 -16.21 -4.49
N ILE A 154 -6.01 -16.19 -3.21
CA ILE A 154 -5.24 -15.52 -2.17
C ILE A 154 -4.73 -16.59 -1.21
N ILE A 155 -3.44 -16.59 -0.91
CA ILE A 155 -2.83 -17.52 0.04
C ILE A 155 -2.12 -16.71 1.11
N LEU A 156 -2.62 -16.78 2.33
CA LEU A 156 -2.07 -16.08 3.48
C LEU A 156 -1.34 -17.08 4.36
N SER A 157 -0.12 -16.76 4.73
CA SER A 157 0.71 -17.60 5.58
C SER A 157 1.38 -16.77 6.67
N ARG A 158 1.57 -17.42 7.82
CA ARG A 158 2.29 -16.84 8.95
C ARG A 158 3.10 -17.94 9.64
N PRO A 159 4.33 -17.67 10.09
CA PRO A 159 5.06 -18.62 10.90
C PRO A 159 4.33 -18.80 12.24
N ALA A 160 4.15 -20.03 12.65
CA ALA A 160 3.68 -20.33 13.99
C ALA A 160 4.89 -20.22 14.93
N VAL A 161 4.98 -19.11 15.66
CA VAL A 161 6.03 -18.88 16.66
C VAL A 161 5.41 -19.00 18.03
N GLU A 162 6.04 -19.79 18.88
CA GLU A 162 5.68 -19.87 20.29
C GLU A 162 6.21 -18.60 21.00
N ALA A 163 5.37 -17.57 21.10
CA ALA A 163 5.67 -16.38 21.90
C ALA A 163 5.58 -16.72 23.40
N GLY A 164 6.61 -17.43 23.90
CA GLY A 164 6.71 -17.78 25.32
C GLY A 164 5.81 -18.93 25.82
N GLU A 165 4.74 -19.26 25.12
CA GLU A 165 3.86 -20.40 25.41
C GLU A 165 4.10 -21.52 24.39
N LYS A 166 4.50 -22.69 24.87
CA LYS A 166 4.67 -23.86 24.00
C LYS A 166 3.32 -24.29 23.46
N LEU A 167 3.12 -24.28 22.15
CA LEU A 167 1.91 -24.77 21.45
C LEU A 167 1.45 -26.16 21.97
N GLY A 168 2.37 -26.94 22.51
CA GLY A 168 2.09 -28.24 23.10
C GLY A 168 1.21 -28.22 24.36
N PHE A 169 1.10 -27.10 25.07
CA PHE A 169 0.30 -26.98 26.30
C PHE A 169 -1.12 -26.45 26.08
N LEU A 170 -1.45 -25.94 24.89
CA LEU A 170 -2.81 -25.48 24.60
C LEU A 170 -3.72 -26.68 24.35
N PRO A 171 -4.94 -26.75 24.93
CA PRO A 171 -5.93 -27.80 24.65
C PRO A 171 -6.46 -27.64 23.21
N GLY A 172 -6.89 -28.75 22.61
CA GLY A 172 -7.48 -28.79 21.26
C GLY A 172 -6.54 -29.36 20.18
N ASP A 173 -7.10 -29.46 18.97
CA ASP A 173 -6.37 -29.94 17.80
C ASP A 173 -5.32 -28.92 17.34
N MET A 174 -4.38 -29.33 16.48
CA MET A 174 -3.33 -28.46 15.93
C MET A 174 -3.92 -27.22 15.27
N LYS A 175 -5.07 -27.34 14.62
CA LYS A 175 -5.79 -26.25 13.98
C LYS A 175 -6.27 -25.22 15.02
N ASP A 176 -6.92 -25.67 16.08
CA ASP A 176 -7.45 -24.82 17.15
C ASP A 176 -6.34 -24.04 17.87
N LYS A 177 -5.15 -24.61 17.94
CA LYS A 177 -3.97 -23.97 18.55
C LYS A 177 -3.34 -22.89 17.68
N ILE A 178 -3.48 -22.99 16.37
CA ILE A 178 -2.86 -22.09 15.39
C ILE A 178 -3.82 -20.95 14.99
N ASP A 179 -5.12 -21.20 14.99
CA ASP A 179 -6.15 -20.22 14.57
C ASP A 179 -6.02 -18.86 15.28
N PRO A 180 -5.71 -18.74 16.59
CA PRO A 180 -5.50 -17.43 17.23
C PRO A 180 -4.38 -16.59 16.59
N TYR A 181 -3.32 -17.23 16.10
CA TYR A 181 -2.20 -16.54 15.44
C TYR A 181 -2.56 -16.05 14.03
N LEU A 182 -3.57 -16.64 13.42
CA LEU A 182 -4.08 -16.28 12.09
C LEU A 182 -5.22 -15.26 12.15
N GLN A 183 -5.79 -15.03 13.35
CA GLN A 183 -6.94 -14.13 13.55
C GLN A 183 -6.74 -12.74 12.90
N PRO A 184 -5.58 -12.06 13.01
CA PRO A 184 -5.39 -10.76 12.38
C PRO A 184 -5.53 -10.78 10.85
N LEU A 185 -5.29 -11.92 10.21
CA LEU A 185 -5.47 -12.11 8.76
C LEU A 185 -6.96 -12.24 8.42
N TYR A 186 -7.72 -12.96 9.26
CA TYR A 186 -9.18 -13.06 9.12
C TYR A 186 -9.83 -11.70 9.30
N ASP A 187 -9.48 -10.95 10.35
CA ASP A 187 -10.04 -9.63 10.67
C ASP A 187 -9.84 -8.65 9.49
N ALA A 188 -8.66 -8.68 8.88
CA ALA A 188 -8.37 -7.81 7.72
C ALA A 188 -9.20 -8.22 6.47
N LEU A 189 -9.43 -9.52 6.24
CA LEU A 189 -10.28 -9.98 5.14
C LEU A 189 -11.75 -9.64 5.38
N GLU A 190 -12.24 -9.77 6.62
CA GLU A 190 -13.63 -9.45 7.01
C GLU A 190 -13.93 -7.95 6.87
N ASP A 191 -12.95 -7.07 7.08
CA ASP A 191 -13.13 -5.63 6.81
C ASP A 191 -13.30 -5.34 5.31
N MET A 192 -12.86 -6.23 4.40
CA MET A 192 -12.83 -6.00 2.95
C MET A 192 -13.80 -6.86 2.14
N LEU A 193 -14.30 -7.94 2.73
CA LEU A 193 -15.18 -8.92 2.09
C LEU A 193 -16.40 -9.24 2.97
N PRO A 194 -17.61 -9.38 2.41
CA PRO A 194 -18.76 -9.85 3.15
C PRO A 194 -18.49 -11.23 3.76
N GLN A 195 -18.83 -11.43 5.02
CA GLN A 195 -18.57 -12.67 5.76
C GLN A 195 -19.03 -13.92 5.02
N VAL A 196 -20.26 -13.91 4.49
CA VAL A 196 -20.81 -15.04 3.70
C VAL A 196 -19.95 -15.33 2.47
N LYS A 197 -19.48 -14.29 1.79
CA LYS A 197 -18.62 -14.43 0.61
C LYS A 197 -17.22 -14.93 0.97
N LEU A 198 -16.66 -14.43 2.07
CA LEU A 198 -15.37 -14.89 2.58
C LEU A 198 -15.41 -16.37 2.91
N GLN A 199 -16.45 -16.82 3.60
CA GLN A 199 -16.66 -18.21 3.95
C GLN A 199 -16.78 -19.11 2.71
N ASP A 200 -17.61 -18.74 1.72
CA ASP A 200 -17.73 -19.46 0.44
C ASP A 200 -16.36 -19.53 -0.30
N MET A 201 -15.60 -18.44 -0.31
CA MET A 201 -14.27 -18.41 -0.94
C MET A 201 -13.26 -19.29 -0.22
N MET A 202 -13.35 -19.42 1.10
CA MET A 202 -12.50 -20.31 1.89
C MET A 202 -12.87 -21.77 1.67
N GLU A 203 -14.15 -22.12 1.65
CA GLU A 203 -14.63 -23.46 1.35
C GLU A 203 -14.22 -23.93 -0.06
N LYS A 204 -14.25 -23.01 -1.04
CA LYS A 204 -13.80 -23.26 -2.42
C LYS A 204 -12.28 -23.17 -2.61
N HIS A 205 -11.53 -22.96 -1.54
CA HIS A 205 -10.07 -22.78 -1.59
C HIS A 205 -9.59 -21.62 -2.51
N VAL A 206 -10.44 -20.63 -2.75
CA VAL A 206 -10.07 -19.37 -3.42
C VAL A 206 -9.25 -18.49 -2.47
N ILE A 207 -9.63 -18.47 -1.19
CA ILE A 207 -8.84 -17.87 -0.11
C ILE A 207 -8.37 -18.99 0.81
N GLN A 208 -7.08 -19.04 1.08
CA GLN A 208 -6.46 -20.03 1.95
C GLN A 208 -5.63 -19.32 3.00
N ILE A 209 -5.85 -19.66 4.27
CA ILE A 209 -5.03 -19.20 5.39
C ILE A 209 -4.41 -20.44 6.01
N ALA A 210 -3.09 -20.50 6.08
CA ALA A 210 -2.39 -21.66 6.59
C ALA A 210 -1.02 -21.31 7.18
N PRO A 211 -0.58 -22.02 8.22
CA PRO A 211 0.76 -21.89 8.76
C PRO A 211 1.83 -22.13 7.69
N LEU A 212 2.98 -21.48 7.84
CA LEU A 212 4.11 -21.59 6.91
C LEU A 212 4.54 -23.06 6.65
N ALA A 213 4.48 -23.91 7.66
CA ALA A 213 4.85 -25.32 7.52
C ALA A 213 4.04 -26.07 6.44
N PHE A 214 2.80 -25.67 6.21
CA PHE A 214 1.89 -26.30 5.22
C PHE A 214 2.18 -25.84 3.78
N MET A 215 3.12 -24.91 3.57
CA MET A 215 3.55 -24.48 2.24
C MET A 215 4.62 -25.40 1.63
N ARG A 216 5.22 -26.26 2.43
CA ARG A 216 6.27 -27.19 1.97
C ARG A 216 5.75 -28.16 0.91
N GLY A 217 6.49 -28.30 -0.18
CA GLY A 217 6.14 -29.22 -1.27
C GLY A 217 5.05 -28.72 -2.22
N ARG A 218 4.49 -27.54 -1.97
CA ARG A 218 3.49 -26.92 -2.86
C ARG A 218 4.17 -26.07 -3.94
N THR A 219 3.48 -25.89 -5.06
CA THR A 219 3.74 -24.82 -6.05
C THR A 219 2.53 -23.90 -6.06
N LEU A 220 2.76 -22.63 -5.80
CA LEU A 220 1.71 -21.62 -5.64
C LEU A 220 1.59 -20.86 -6.94
N SER A 221 0.57 -21.15 -7.74
CA SER A 221 0.34 -20.55 -9.07
C SER A 221 -0.99 -19.82 -9.12
N ASP A 222 -1.09 -18.82 -10.02
CA ASP A 222 -2.28 -17.97 -10.25
C ASP A 222 -2.76 -17.28 -8.96
N ALA A 223 -1.85 -16.83 -8.09
CA ALA A 223 -2.17 -16.39 -6.74
C ALA A 223 -1.46 -15.10 -6.33
N VAL A 224 -2.09 -14.37 -5.41
CA VAL A 224 -1.33 -13.45 -4.54
C VAL A 224 -1.06 -14.18 -3.24
N VAL A 225 0.21 -14.28 -2.88
CA VAL A 225 0.68 -15.03 -1.72
C VAL A 225 1.30 -14.06 -0.73
N ILE A 226 0.86 -14.10 0.52
CA ILE A 226 1.37 -13.21 1.58
C ILE A 226 1.99 -14.07 2.68
N LEU A 227 3.24 -13.74 3.03
CA LEU A 227 3.88 -14.22 4.25
C LEU A 227 3.94 -13.08 5.25
N ASP A 228 3.13 -13.18 6.29
CA ASP A 228 3.09 -12.20 7.37
C ASP A 228 4.02 -12.59 8.52
N GLU A 229 4.54 -11.61 9.28
CA GLU A 229 5.49 -11.78 10.40
C GLU A 229 6.73 -12.60 10.01
N ALA A 230 7.26 -12.35 8.81
CA ALA A 230 8.36 -13.11 8.24
C ALA A 230 9.67 -13.00 9.03
N GLN A 231 9.85 -11.99 9.89
CA GLN A 231 11.02 -11.90 10.79
C GLN A 231 11.12 -13.11 11.72
N ASN A 232 9.99 -13.80 11.95
CA ASN A 232 9.90 -14.99 12.80
C ASN A 232 10.10 -16.29 12.01
N THR A 233 10.68 -16.22 10.81
CA THR A 233 11.12 -17.37 10.03
C THR A 233 12.62 -17.61 10.19
N THR A 234 13.02 -18.87 10.16
CA THR A 234 14.45 -19.22 10.00
C THR A 234 14.88 -19.06 8.54
N PRO A 235 16.20 -18.95 8.22
CA PRO A 235 16.69 -18.90 6.85
C PRO A 235 16.21 -20.05 5.98
N GLN A 236 16.11 -21.24 6.51
CA GLN A 236 15.60 -22.41 5.79
C GLN A 236 14.11 -22.28 5.48
N GLN A 237 13.31 -21.76 6.41
CA GLN A 237 11.87 -21.60 6.24
C GLN A 237 11.54 -20.53 5.20
N ILE A 238 12.19 -19.37 5.27
CA ILE A 238 11.92 -18.30 4.28
C ILE A 238 12.37 -18.73 2.88
N ARG A 239 13.55 -19.33 2.75
CA ARG A 239 14.03 -19.87 1.48
C ARG A 239 13.08 -20.92 0.92
N MET A 240 12.59 -21.83 1.76
CA MET A 240 11.59 -22.82 1.38
C MET A 240 10.34 -22.16 0.84
N PHE A 241 9.85 -21.10 1.50
CA PHE A 241 8.62 -20.38 1.10
C PHE A 241 8.80 -19.60 -0.21
N LEU A 242 9.83 -18.80 -0.33
CA LEU A 242 10.09 -17.97 -1.53
C LEU A 242 10.20 -18.83 -2.79
N THR A 243 10.78 -20.04 -2.66
CA THR A 243 10.89 -20.98 -3.77
C THR A 243 9.59 -21.76 -4.10
N ARG A 244 8.47 -21.42 -3.45
CA ARG A 244 7.13 -21.98 -3.79
C ARG A 244 6.44 -21.18 -4.89
N MET A 245 6.99 -20.04 -5.27
CA MET A 245 6.45 -19.20 -6.33
C MET A 245 6.25 -19.98 -7.62
N GLY A 246 5.04 -20.00 -8.13
CA GLY A 246 4.65 -20.61 -9.40
C GLY A 246 4.32 -19.57 -10.45
N TRP A 247 3.79 -20.01 -11.58
CA TRP A 247 3.40 -19.13 -12.68
C TRP A 247 2.28 -18.17 -12.27
N ASN A 248 2.34 -16.95 -12.81
CA ASN A 248 1.32 -15.91 -12.61
C ASN A 248 1.02 -15.66 -11.11
N THR A 249 2.09 -15.57 -10.32
CA THR A 249 1.98 -15.36 -8.87
C THR A 249 2.75 -14.12 -8.46
N LYS A 250 2.14 -13.33 -7.59
CA LYS A 250 2.81 -12.24 -6.87
C LYS A 250 2.96 -12.61 -5.39
N MET A 251 4.12 -12.32 -4.82
CA MET A 251 4.39 -12.56 -3.40
C MET A 251 4.61 -11.25 -2.66
N ILE A 252 4.00 -11.13 -1.47
CA ILE A 252 4.27 -10.02 -0.55
C ILE A 252 4.75 -10.61 0.77
N ILE A 253 5.92 -10.18 1.22
CA ILE A 253 6.54 -10.61 2.46
C ILE A 253 6.55 -9.44 3.43
N THR A 254 5.79 -9.55 4.53
CA THR A 254 5.73 -8.50 5.56
C THR A 254 6.49 -8.90 6.80
N GLY A 255 7.10 -7.92 7.48
CA GLY A 255 7.81 -8.19 8.72
C GLY A 255 8.28 -6.94 9.46
N ASP A 256 8.61 -7.15 10.73
CA ASP A 256 9.20 -6.14 11.62
C ASP A 256 10.53 -6.65 12.18
N MET A 257 11.63 -6.10 11.70
CA MET A 257 12.97 -6.53 12.15
C MET A 257 13.27 -6.21 13.61
N THR A 258 12.43 -5.41 14.28
CA THR A 258 12.57 -5.08 15.69
C THR A 258 11.83 -6.05 16.61
N GLN A 259 10.93 -6.88 16.06
CA GLN A 259 10.08 -7.83 16.80
C GLN A 259 10.39 -9.27 16.41
N ILE A 260 11.63 -9.70 16.65
CA ILE A 260 12.07 -11.08 16.38
C ILE A 260 11.86 -11.91 17.63
N ASP A 261 10.86 -12.82 17.59
CA ASP A 261 10.50 -13.72 18.71
C ASP A 261 11.20 -15.09 18.61
N LEU A 262 12.14 -15.23 17.67
CA LEU A 262 12.92 -16.45 17.55
C LEU A 262 13.87 -16.64 18.76
N PRO A 263 14.13 -17.90 19.17
CA PRO A 263 15.18 -18.19 20.17
C PRO A 263 16.51 -17.54 19.79
N LYS A 264 17.27 -17.03 20.78
CA LYS A 264 18.56 -16.34 20.57
C LYS A 264 19.58 -17.14 19.75
N SER A 265 19.44 -18.47 19.71
CA SER A 265 20.29 -19.37 18.91
C SER A 265 19.94 -19.42 17.44
N GLN A 266 18.80 -18.83 17.02
CA GLN A 266 18.31 -18.82 15.65
C GLN A 266 18.38 -17.42 15.06
N LYS A 267 18.77 -17.34 13.79
CA LYS A 267 18.79 -16.08 13.03
C LYS A 267 17.48 -15.90 12.29
N SER A 268 17.04 -14.67 12.19
CA SER A 268 15.88 -14.34 11.35
C SER A 268 16.22 -14.53 9.87
N GLY A 269 15.40 -15.32 9.20
CA GLY A 269 15.51 -15.54 7.76
C GLY A 269 15.15 -14.31 6.96
N LEU A 270 14.25 -13.45 7.46
CA LEU A 270 13.89 -12.19 6.78
C LEU A 270 15.10 -11.28 6.65
N VAL A 271 15.89 -11.11 7.72
CA VAL A 271 17.11 -10.27 7.68
C VAL A 271 18.10 -10.78 6.65
N GLU A 272 18.30 -12.10 6.60
CA GLU A 272 19.18 -12.74 5.62
C GLU A 272 18.64 -12.58 4.19
N ALA A 273 17.34 -12.81 3.98
CA ALA A 273 16.71 -12.68 2.67
C ALA A 273 16.81 -11.25 2.11
N LEU A 274 16.57 -10.23 2.93
CA LEU A 274 16.70 -8.82 2.54
C LEU A 274 18.13 -8.49 2.07
N HIS A 275 19.13 -9.04 2.75
CA HIS A 275 20.53 -8.82 2.35
C HIS A 275 20.88 -9.53 1.04
N ILE A 276 20.44 -10.78 0.86
CA ILE A 276 20.78 -11.59 -0.32
C ILE A 276 20.01 -11.14 -1.57
N LEU A 277 18.74 -10.75 -1.41
CA LEU A 277 17.83 -10.47 -2.52
C LEU A 277 17.79 -8.99 -2.91
N ASN A 278 18.53 -8.14 -2.24
CA ASN A 278 18.61 -6.72 -2.59
C ASN A 278 19.22 -6.55 -3.99
N GLY A 279 18.49 -5.84 -4.88
CA GLY A 279 18.93 -5.59 -6.26
C GLY A 279 18.67 -6.75 -7.23
N VAL A 280 17.97 -7.81 -6.82
CA VAL A 280 17.53 -8.87 -7.73
C VAL A 280 16.33 -8.35 -8.55
N GLU A 281 16.40 -8.48 -9.87
CA GLU A 281 15.33 -8.07 -10.79
C GLU A 281 14.01 -8.80 -10.47
N GLY A 282 12.87 -8.05 -10.47
CA GLY A 282 11.56 -8.57 -10.11
C GLY A 282 11.29 -8.64 -8.60
N ILE A 283 12.24 -8.17 -7.77
CA ILE A 283 12.08 -8.08 -6.31
C ILE A 283 12.14 -6.62 -5.85
N GLY A 284 11.06 -6.14 -5.25
CA GLY A 284 10.98 -4.83 -4.61
C GLY A 284 11.17 -4.94 -3.09
N ILE A 285 11.93 -4.01 -2.51
CA ILE A 285 12.07 -3.88 -1.05
C ILE A 285 11.58 -2.49 -0.66
N VAL A 286 10.58 -2.44 0.22
CA VAL A 286 9.97 -1.20 0.71
C VAL A 286 10.09 -1.15 2.22
N GLU A 287 10.74 -0.10 2.72
CA GLU A 287 10.87 0.15 4.14
C GLU A 287 9.83 1.19 4.58
N LEU A 288 8.99 0.79 5.54
CA LEU A 288 8.08 1.66 6.23
C LEU A 288 8.72 2.12 7.54
N ASP A 289 8.46 3.36 7.93
CA ASP A 289 9.09 3.95 9.11
C ASP A 289 8.06 4.36 10.19
N ARG A 290 8.56 4.98 11.27
CA ARG A 290 7.70 5.45 12.37
C ARG A 290 6.66 6.50 11.95
N LYS A 291 6.87 7.22 10.85
CA LYS A 291 5.93 8.23 10.34
C LYS A 291 4.70 7.58 9.70
N ASP A 292 4.84 6.33 9.25
CA ASP A 292 3.76 5.56 8.65
C ASP A 292 2.81 4.95 9.70
N ILE A 293 3.17 5.03 11.01
CA ILE A 293 2.39 4.42 12.07
C ILE A 293 1.05 5.15 12.26
N VAL A 294 -0.03 4.43 12.00
CA VAL A 294 -1.40 4.88 12.24
C VAL A 294 -1.91 4.26 13.54
N ARG A 295 -1.76 4.98 14.63
CA ARG A 295 -2.19 4.52 15.96
C ARG A 295 -3.01 5.58 16.68
N HIS A 296 -3.84 5.12 17.62
CA HIS A 296 -4.51 6.02 18.56
C HIS A 296 -3.46 6.81 19.36
N LYS A 297 -3.69 8.13 19.54
CA LYS A 297 -2.74 9.05 20.22
C LYS A 297 -2.28 8.54 21.60
N LEU A 298 -3.18 7.88 22.35
CA LEU A 298 -2.83 7.29 23.64
C LEU A 298 -1.85 6.12 23.50
N VAL A 299 -2.05 5.24 22.51
CA VAL A 299 -1.15 4.11 22.27
C VAL A 299 0.25 4.60 21.91
N THR A 300 0.36 5.66 21.10
CA THR A 300 1.65 6.29 20.80
C THR A 300 2.34 6.80 22.07
N ARG A 301 1.59 7.42 23.00
CA ARG A 301 2.13 7.90 24.29
C ARG A 301 2.60 6.74 25.18
N ILE A 302 1.83 5.64 25.21
CA ILE A 302 2.20 4.43 25.98
C ILE A 302 3.52 3.85 25.45
N VAL A 303 3.61 3.61 24.14
CA VAL A 303 4.85 3.07 23.53
C VAL A 303 6.06 3.96 23.81
N ASN A 304 5.93 5.28 23.62
CA ASN A 304 7.01 6.21 23.90
C ASN A 304 7.44 6.20 25.37
N ALA A 305 6.52 5.97 26.32
CA ALA A 305 6.84 5.87 27.73
C ALA A 305 7.66 4.61 28.04
N TYR A 306 7.29 3.46 27.46
CA TYR A 306 8.07 2.23 27.60
C TYR A 306 9.43 2.33 26.92
N ASP A 307 9.50 2.83 25.70
CA ASP A 307 10.78 3.07 24.98
C ASP A 307 11.75 3.97 25.80
N LYS A 308 11.21 4.93 26.55
CA LYS A 308 12.02 5.80 27.41
C LYS A 308 12.54 5.04 28.63
N PHE A 309 11.68 4.27 29.27
CA PHE A 309 12.04 3.46 30.44
C PHE A 309 13.13 2.43 30.11
N ASP A 310 12.97 1.70 28.98
CA ASP A 310 13.95 0.71 28.54
C ASP A 310 15.33 1.34 28.26
N LYS A 311 15.35 2.53 27.64
CA LYS A 311 16.60 3.27 27.41
C LYS A 311 17.28 3.75 28.70
N GLU A 312 16.50 4.10 29.72
CA GLU A 312 17.03 4.48 31.04
C GLU A 312 17.64 3.26 31.74
N GLN A 313 16.98 2.09 31.72
CA GLN A 313 17.54 0.86 32.30
C GLN A 313 18.83 0.40 31.64
N HIS A 314 18.91 0.43 30.30
CA HIS A 314 20.15 0.07 29.60
C HIS A 314 21.30 1.04 29.86
N LYS A 315 21.04 2.31 30.20
CA LYS A 315 22.07 3.24 30.64
C LYS A 315 22.62 2.91 32.04
N ASP A 316 21.76 2.54 32.97
CA ASP A 316 22.14 2.20 34.33
C ASP A 316 22.93 0.88 34.40
N GLU A 317 22.59 -0.12 33.53
CA GLU A 317 23.35 -1.35 33.40
C GLU A 317 24.75 -1.15 32.79
N SER A 318 24.95 -0.15 31.93
CA SER A 318 26.25 0.19 31.35
C SER A 318 27.15 0.93 32.32
N ILE A 319 26.59 1.71 33.24
CA ILE A 319 27.34 2.46 34.27
C ILE A 319 27.79 1.53 35.41
N ASN A 320 27.05 0.44 35.68
CA ASN A 320 27.39 -0.51 36.75
C ASN A 320 28.38 -1.62 36.31
N LYS A 321 28.89 -1.59 35.09
CA LYS A 321 29.87 -2.56 34.55
C LYS A 321 31.29 -2.02 34.41
N ASP A 322 31.48 -0.74 34.71
CA ASP A 322 32.81 -0.09 34.87
C ASP A 322 33.13 0.06 36.37
#